data_479f8e143555464bc8325697f4fa7cbc
#
_entry.id   479f8e143555464bc8325697f4fa7cbc
#
_cell.length_a   1.000
_cell.length_b   1.000
_cell.length_c   1.000
_cell.angle_alpha   90.00
_cell.angle_beta   90.00
_cell.angle_gamma   90.00
#
_symmetry.space_group_name_H-M   'P 1'
#
loop_
_entity.id
_entity.type
_entity.pdbx_description
1 polymer ?
#
loop_
_entity_poly.entity_id
_entity_poly.type
_entity_poly.pdbx_seq_one_letter_code
_entity_poly.pdbx_strand_id
1 'polypeptide(L)'
;MASVSNALEMVSDAVGAARVLHRSGAIDVTKPGELLKAVKRSKVIGPASTVIVHGAEEYPDAPCVTDERGTVTFGEMDRQSNALANSLLAAGVQPGSVIGVLARDHRGLIMALSAAGRAGYRLAMMNTGFGKTQFVEVAEREKVRAMLYDEEFTDLLEGLPDMPRILTWVDGDRPVPDGVDTLDDVIATGDTSMPPTPESFGGFVILTSGTTGLPKGAQRSKVSPFTSALLLDRVPLPQRGSMVIVSPIFHSTGFAVWGVGTALGNQTVVMRRFDAEKTLAALAEHRAEVLVAVPTMLHRMLALGPEVLAKYDVSALKIIVIAGSALSPTLSERVQDAFGDVLYNICLLYTSD
;
A
#
# COMPACT_ATOMS: atom_id res chain seq x y z
N MET A 1 23.41 -27.36 23.59
CA MET A 1 23.44 -25.98 24.12
C MET A 1 23.05 -24.92 23.07
N ALA A 2 23.51 -24.99 21.82
CA ALA A 2 23.15 -24.04 20.76
C ALA A 2 21.63 -23.96 20.48
N SER A 3 20.87 -25.04 20.56
CA SER A 3 19.42 -25.07 20.30
C SER A 3 18.57 -24.36 21.39
N VAL A 4 19.01 -24.38 22.64
CA VAL A 4 18.32 -23.71 23.76
C VAL A 4 18.60 -22.21 23.74
N SER A 5 19.82 -21.80 23.39
CA SER A 5 20.20 -20.40 23.21
C SER A 5 19.38 -19.75 22.10
N ASN A 6 19.28 -20.41 20.93
CA ASN A 6 18.47 -19.90 19.81
C ASN A 6 16.96 -19.80 20.15
N ALA A 7 16.45 -20.76 20.93
CA ALA A 7 15.05 -20.70 21.36
C ALA A 7 14.79 -19.54 22.35
N LEU A 8 15.70 -19.27 23.26
CA LEU A 8 15.63 -18.14 24.21
C LEU A 8 15.73 -16.79 23.48
N GLU A 9 16.62 -16.66 22.51
CA GLU A 9 16.73 -15.47 21.67
C GLU A 9 15.45 -15.23 20.87
N MET A 10 14.89 -16.24 20.21
CA MET A 10 13.62 -16.12 19.49
C MET A 10 12.46 -15.70 20.40
N VAL A 11 12.38 -16.21 21.64
CA VAL A 11 11.36 -15.80 22.61
C VAL A 11 11.59 -14.35 23.05
N SER A 12 12.83 -13.96 23.30
CA SER A 12 13.19 -12.58 23.67
C SER A 12 12.77 -11.59 22.56
N ASP A 13 13.09 -11.91 21.31
CA ASP A 13 12.75 -11.09 20.14
C ASP A 13 11.22 -10.99 19.95
N ALA A 14 10.49 -12.10 20.12
CA ALA A 14 9.04 -12.11 20.04
C ALA A 14 8.40 -11.24 21.13
N VAL A 15 8.90 -11.29 22.36
CA VAL A 15 8.44 -10.43 23.47
C VAL A 15 8.78 -8.97 23.20
N GLY A 16 9.99 -8.69 22.69
CA GLY A 16 10.40 -7.35 22.26
C GLY A 16 9.47 -6.78 21.19
N ALA A 17 9.23 -7.53 20.13
CA ALA A 17 8.32 -7.15 19.06
C ALA A 17 6.89 -6.91 19.55
N ALA A 18 6.35 -7.80 20.39
CA ALA A 18 5.01 -7.64 20.97
C ALA A 18 4.90 -6.37 21.83
N ARG A 19 5.96 -6.03 22.59
CA ARG A 19 6.00 -4.79 23.40
C ARG A 19 6.00 -3.55 22.50
N VAL A 20 6.76 -3.53 21.42
CA VAL A 20 6.78 -2.42 20.46
C VAL A 20 5.42 -2.24 19.80
N LEU A 21 4.84 -3.33 19.28
CA LEU A 21 3.52 -3.32 18.66
C LEU A 21 2.41 -2.85 19.62
N HIS A 22 2.47 -3.25 20.89
CA HIS A 22 1.53 -2.79 21.91
C HIS A 22 1.71 -1.30 22.22
N ARG A 23 2.95 -0.85 22.45
CA ARG A 23 3.25 0.56 22.75
C ARG A 23 2.83 1.48 21.60
N SER A 24 2.98 1.04 20.37
CA SER A 24 2.55 1.80 19.18
C SER A 24 1.05 1.78 18.94
N GLY A 25 0.29 0.95 19.66
CA GLY A 25 -1.15 0.76 19.47
C GLY A 25 -1.53 -0.13 18.30
N ALA A 26 -0.55 -0.77 17.64
CA ALA A 26 -0.81 -1.71 16.53
C ALA A 26 -1.49 -3.01 17.01
N ILE A 27 -1.28 -3.38 18.26
CA ILE A 27 -1.96 -4.51 18.93
C ILE A 27 -2.28 -4.12 20.38
N ASP A 28 -3.33 -4.75 20.92
CA ASP A 28 -3.64 -4.69 22.34
C ASP A 28 -3.40 -6.07 22.99
N VAL A 29 -2.27 -6.21 23.70
CA VAL A 29 -1.92 -7.48 24.37
C VAL A 29 -2.86 -7.80 25.53
N THR A 30 -3.67 -6.84 26.02
CA THR A 30 -4.67 -7.06 27.06
C THR A 30 -5.93 -7.76 26.51
N LYS A 31 -6.08 -7.78 25.16
CA LYS A 31 -7.18 -8.42 24.43
C LYS A 31 -6.69 -9.61 23.60
N PRO A 32 -6.23 -10.71 24.21
CA PRO A 32 -5.60 -11.80 23.47
C PRO A 32 -6.54 -12.47 22.45
N GLY A 33 -7.86 -12.42 22.67
CA GLY A 33 -8.86 -12.92 21.73
C GLY A 33 -8.88 -12.12 20.41
N GLU A 34 -8.82 -10.78 20.49
CA GLU A 34 -8.77 -9.90 19.32
C GLU A 34 -7.46 -10.10 18.55
N LEU A 35 -6.34 -10.21 19.24
CA LEU A 35 -5.05 -10.49 18.62
C LEU A 35 -5.07 -11.84 17.87
N LEU A 36 -5.61 -12.90 18.48
CA LEU A 36 -5.74 -14.20 17.85
C LEU A 36 -6.66 -14.14 16.60
N LYS A 37 -7.77 -13.39 16.70
CA LYS A 37 -8.69 -13.14 15.57
C LYS A 37 -7.96 -12.45 14.41
N ALA A 38 -7.20 -11.38 14.69
CA ALA A 38 -6.43 -10.65 13.69
C ALA A 38 -5.35 -11.52 13.03
N VAL A 39 -4.61 -12.32 13.79
CA VAL A 39 -3.60 -13.26 13.27
C VAL A 39 -4.23 -14.33 12.38
N LYS A 40 -5.36 -14.93 12.80
CA LYS A 40 -6.09 -15.90 11.99
C LYS A 40 -6.61 -15.27 10.69
N ARG A 41 -7.21 -14.09 10.79
CA ARG A 41 -7.71 -13.32 9.64
C ARG A 41 -6.57 -13.04 8.65
N SER A 42 -5.44 -12.54 9.11
CA SER A 42 -4.28 -12.22 8.26
C SER A 42 -3.70 -13.43 7.53
N LYS A 43 -3.80 -14.64 8.12
CA LYS A 43 -3.38 -15.88 7.43
C LYS A 43 -4.31 -16.28 6.29
N VAL A 44 -5.57 -15.90 6.37
CA VAL A 44 -6.63 -16.31 5.43
C VAL A 44 -6.84 -15.26 4.33
N ILE A 45 -7.05 -13.99 4.70
CA ILE A 45 -7.33 -12.91 3.75
C ILE A 45 -6.16 -11.94 3.59
N GLY A 46 -5.01 -12.23 4.17
CA GLY A 46 -3.81 -11.42 4.08
C GLY A 46 -3.82 -10.14 4.92
N PRO A 47 -2.63 -9.51 5.07
CA PRO A 47 -2.48 -8.33 5.92
C PRO A 47 -3.22 -7.10 5.40
N ALA A 48 -3.19 -6.83 4.08
CA ALA A 48 -3.85 -5.66 3.48
C ALA A 48 -5.37 -5.67 3.70
N SER A 49 -6.02 -6.83 3.48
CA SER A 49 -7.45 -6.97 3.77
C SER A 49 -7.73 -6.87 5.27
N THR A 50 -6.86 -7.46 6.11
CA THR A 50 -7.05 -7.49 7.57
C THR A 50 -7.06 -6.09 8.16
N VAL A 51 -6.18 -5.19 7.75
CA VAL A 51 -6.12 -3.83 8.28
C VAL A 51 -7.34 -3.00 7.85
N ILE A 52 -7.86 -3.20 6.64
CA ILE A 52 -9.08 -2.54 6.18
C ILE A 52 -10.31 -3.05 6.96
N VAL A 53 -10.46 -4.38 7.11
CA VAL A 53 -11.56 -4.97 7.89
C VAL A 53 -11.51 -4.53 9.35
N HIS A 54 -10.31 -4.49 9.95
CA HIS A 54 -10.14 -4.00 11.32
C HIS A 54 -10.57 -2.54 11.45
N GLY A 55 -10.12 -1.67 10.52
CA GLY A 55 -10.53 -0.27 10.52
C GLY A 55 -12.05 -0.10 10.34
N ALA A 56 -12.68 -0.90 9.49
CA ALA A 56 -14.14 -0.88 9.29
C ALA A 56 -14.92 -1.37 10.52
N GLU A 57 -14.36 -2.32 11.29
CA GLU A 57 -14.96 -2.80 12.55
C GLU A 57 -14.84 -1.77 13.68
N GLU A 58 -13.70 -1.06 13.80
CA GLU A 58 -13.39 -0.19 14.94
C GLU A 58 -13.82 1.27 14.73
N TYR A 59 -13.71 1.78 13.50
CA TYR A 59 -13.96 3.19 13.16
C TYR A 59 -14.45 3.36 11.71
N PRO A 60 -15.64 2.82 11.37
CA PRO A 60 -16.15 2.74 9.99
C PRO A 60 -16.24 4.08 9.26
N ASP A 61 -16.53 5.15 9.98
CA ASP A 61 -16.72 6.50 9.41
C ASP A 61 -15.42 7.31 9.35
N ALA A 62 -14.31 6.78 9.87
CA ALA A 62 -13.03 7.48 9.79
C ALA A 62 -12.45 7.45 8.37
N PRO A 63 -11.74 8.50 7.94
CA PRO A 63 -11.04 8.54 6.66
C PRO A 63 -10.03 7.41 6.53
N CYS A 64 -10.13 6.63 5.44
CA CYS A 64 -9.19 5.57 5.11
C CYS A 64 -8.21 6.03 4.02
N VAL A 65 -8.74 6.43 2.86
CA VAL A 65 -7.95 6.86 1.71
C VAL A 65 -8.53 8.16 1.16
N THR A 66 -7.66 9.10 0.86
CA THR A 66 -7.99 10.34 0.13
C THR A 66 -7.11 10.43 -1.11
N ASP A 67 -7.75 10.68 -2.25
CA ASP A 67 -7.12 10.91 -3.55
C ASP A 67 -7.81 12.07 -4.28
N GLU A 68 -7.53 12.27 -5.55
CA GLU A 68 -8.10 13.37 -6.36
C GLU A 68 -9.63 13.33 -6.48
N ARG A 69 -10.27 12.20 -6.16
CA ARG A 69 -11.75 12.05 -6.15
C ARG A 69 -12.36 12.24 -4.74
N GLY A 70 -11.57 12.66 -3.76
CA GLY A 70 -12.02 12.88 -2.38
C GLY A 70 -11.69 11.73 -1.44
N THR A 71 -12.43 11.61 -0.36
CA THR A 71 -12.16 10.66 0.73
C THR A 71 -13.09 9.47 0.69
N VAL A 72 -12.53 8.28 0.95
CA VAL A 72 -13.24 7.02 1.20
C VAL A 72 -12.99 6.64 2.65
N THR A 73 -14.05 6.34 3.41
CA THR A 73 -13.95 5.89 4.80
C THR A 73 -13.53 4.42 4.89
N PHE A 74 -13.15 3.95 6.09
CA PHE A 74 -12.82 2.52 6.29
C PHE A 74 -14.00 1.62 5.98
N GLY A 75 -15.23 1.98 6.39
CA GLY A 75 -16.43 1.21 6.11
C GLY A 75 -16.79 1.17 4.62
N GLU A 76 -16.58 2.28 3.89
CA GLU A 76 -16.77 2.32 2.44
C GLU A 76 -15.69 1.48 1.74
N MET A 77 -14.41 1.63 2.11
CA MET A 77 -13.31 0.85 1.56
C MET A 77 -13.53 -0.65 1.76
N ASP A 78 -14.08 -1.05 2.91
CA ASP A 78 -14.42 -2.43 3.21
C ASP A 78 -15.49 -2.97 2.25
N ARG A 79 -16.64 -2.28 2.15
CA ARG A 79 -17.74 -2.68 1.26
C ARG A 79 -17.33 -2.69 -0.21
N GLN A 80 -16.61 -1.66 -0.67
CA GLN A 80 -16.16 -1.52 -2.06
C GLN A 80 -15.12 -2.60 -2.41
N SER A 81 -14.23 -2.95 -1.48
CA SER A 81 -13.30 -4.08 -1.66
C SER A 81 -14.03 -5.42 -1.77
N ASN A 82 -15.15 -5.61 -1.06
CA ASN A 82 -15.99 -6.80 -1.20
C ASN A 82 -16.64 -6.84 -2.58
N ALA A 83 -17.21 -5.72 -3.06
CA ALA A 83 -17.82 -5.64 -4.38
C ALA A 83 -16.82 -6.00 -5.49
N LEU A 84 -15.58 -5.48 -5.41
CA LEU A 84 -14.52 -5.81 -6.36
C LEU A 84 -14.13 -7.30 -6.30
N ALA A 85 -14.01 -7.88 -5.11
CA ALA A 85 -13.71 -9.29 -4.95
C ALA A 85 -14.82 -10.19 -5.53
N ASN A 86 -16.09 -9.88 -5.23
CA ASN A 86 -17.25 -10.60 -5.71
C ASN A 86 -17.43 -10.47 -7.24
N SER A 87 -17.14 -9.30 -7.82
CA SER A 87 -17.17 -9.11 -9.28
C SER A 87 -16.17 -10.00 -9.99
N LEU A 88 -14.92 -10.09 -9.49
CA LEU A 88 -13.91 -10.99 -10.06
C LEU A 88 -14.29 -12.47 -9.93
N LEU A 89 -14.90 -12.86 -8.81
CA LEU A 89 -15.42 -14.24 -8.61
C LEU A 89 -16.56 -14.52 -9.60
N ALA A 90 -17.50 -13.59 -9.77
CA ALA A 90 -18.60 -13.70 -10.73
C ALA A 90 -18.12 -13.77 -12.19
N ALA A 91 -17.02 -13.07 -12.51
CA ALA A 91 -16.36 -13.17 -13.81
C ALA A 91 -15.58 -14.49 -14.00
N GLY A 92 -15.68 -15.45 -13.06
CA GLY A 92 -15.08 -16.78 -13.17
C GLY A 92 -13.61 -16.86 -12.77
N VAL A 93 -13.03 -15.82 -12.21
CA VAL A 93 -11.63 -15.85 -11.72
C VAL A 93 -11.58 -16.74 -10.47
N GLN A 94 -10.85 -17.83 -10.54
CA GLN A 94 -10.79 -18.81 -9.45
C GLN A 94 -9.85 -18.36 -8.33
N PRO A 95 -10.17 -18.61 -7.03
CA PRO A 95 -9.23 -18.43 -5.94
C PRO A 95 -7.89 -19.11 -6.22
N GLY A 96 -6.79 -18.51 -5.79
CA GLY A 96 -5.43 -18.95 -6.11
C GLY A 96 -4.88 -18.42 -7.44
N SER A 97 -5.74 -17.87 -8.31
CA SER A 97 -5.29 -17.22 -9.56
C SER A 97 -4.44 -15.99 -9.27
N VAL A 98 -3.60 -15.63 -10.24
CA VAL A 98 -2.86 -14.36 -10.22
C VAL A 98 -3.71 -13.29 -10.91
N ILE A 99 -3.97 -12.18 -10.22
CA ILE A 99 -4.53 -10.97 -10.81
C ILE A 99 -3.45 -9.90 -10.91
N GLY A 100 -3.34 -9.23 -12.05
CA GLY A 100 -2.43 -8.11 -12.25
C GLY A 100 -3.10 -6.80 -11.85
N VAL A 101 -2.36 -5.90 -11.21
CA VAL A 101 -2.79 -4.52 -11.02
C VAL A 101 -1.75 -3.57 -11.64
N LEU A 102 -2.18 -2.75 -12.60
CA LEU A 102 -1.38 -1.72 -13.26
C LEU A 102 -2.07 -0.37 -13.05
N ALA A 103 -1.86 0.20 -11.89
CA ALA A 103 -2.54 1.40 -11.44
C ALA A 103 -1.57 2.37 -10.77
N ARG A 104 -1.90 3.66 -10.81
CA ARG A 104 -1.27 4.68 -9.99
C ARG A 104 -1.73 4.56 -8.55
N ASP A 105 -1.13 5.37 -7.66
CA ASP A 105 -1.53 5.40 -6.26
C ASP A 105 -2.86 6.17 -6.10
N HIS A 106 -3.94 5.44 -5.90
CA HIS A 106 -5.30 5.93 -5.64
C HIS A 106 -6.14 4.84 -4.97
N ARG A 107 -7.40 5.17 -4.62
CA ARG A 107 -8.32 4.23 -3.95
C ARG A 107 -8.45 2.87 -4.63
N GLY A 108 -8.43 2.83 -5.96
CA GLY A 108 -8.57 1.58 -6.72
C GLY A 108 -7.43 0.59 -6.50
N LEU A 109 -6.18 1.07 -6.37
CA LEU A 109 -5.04 0.23 -5.99
C LEU A 109 -5.22 -0.36 -4.58
N ILE A 110 -5.67 0.44 -3.62
CA ILE A 110 -5.91 -0.01 -2.23
C ILE A 110 -7.05 -1.03 -2.19
N MET A 111 -8.14 -0.79 -2.95
CA MET A 111 -9.23 -1.77 -3.10
C MET A 111 -8.73 -3.08 -3.70
N ALA A 112 -7.88 -3.02 -4.75
CA ALA A 112 -7.31 -4.21 -5.37
C ALA A 112 -6.46 -5.03 -4.39
N LEU A 113 -5.65 -4.37 -3.55
CA LEU A 113 -4.87 -5.02 -2.49
C LEU A 113 -5.78 -5.75 -1.49
N SER A 114 -6.89 -5.13 -1.10
CA SER A 114 -7.85 -5.70 -0.16
C SER A 114 -8.69 -6.80 -0.81
N ALA A 115 -9.24 -6.57 -2.00
CA ALA A 115 -10.08 -7.52 -2.73
C ALA A 115 -9.32 -8.82 -3.07
N ALA A 116 -8.07 -8.71 -3.50
CA ALA A 116 -7.23 -9.87 -3.80
C ALA A 116 -7.10 -10.82 -2.60
N GLY A 117 -6.83 -10.27 -1.43
CA GLY A 117 -6.73 -11.09 -0.22
C GLY A 117 -8.05 -11.76 0.16
N ARG A 118 -9.18 -11.04 0.06
CA ARG A 118 -10.53 -11.54 0.40
C ARG A 118 -10.97 -12.71 -0.46
N ALA A 119 -10.61 -12.70 -1.75
CA ALA A 119 -10.95 -13.76 -2.68
C ALA A 119 -9.83 -14.82 -2.83
N GLY A 120 -8.75 -14.73 -2.04
CA GLY A 120 -7.63 -15.66 -2.11
C GLY A 120 -6.78 -15.56 -3.37
N TYR A 121 -6.82 -14.43 -4.06
CA TYR A 121 -5.99 -14.18 -5.25
C TYR A 121 -4.56 -13.83 -4.86
N ARG A 122 -3.62 -14.13 -5.76
CA ARG A 122 -2.27 -13.59 -5.72
C ARG A 122 -2.26 -12.29 -6.51
N LEU A 123 -1.88 -11.18 -5.90
CA LEU A 123 -1.83 -9.88 -6.56
C LEU A 123 -0.42 -9.61 -7.10
N ALA A 124 -0.29 -9.47 -8.43
CA ALA A 124 0.92 -9.02 -9.08
C ALA A 124 0.87 -7.51 -9.30
N MET A 125 1.67 -6.76 -8.51
CA MET A 125 1.77 -5.31 -8.63
C MET A 125 2.71 -4.96 -9.79
N MET A 126 2.13 -4.50 -10.90
CA MET A 126 2.85 -4.14 -12.12
C MET A 126 3.47 -2.75 -11.98
N ASN A 127 4.68 -2.58 -12.51
CA ASN A 127 5.32 -1.27 -12.53
C ASN A 127 4.71 -0.39 -13.64
N THR A 128 4.22 0.78 -13.29
CA THR A 128 3.64 1.76 -14.22
C THR A 128 4.64 2.35 -15.22
N GLY A 129 5.92 2.05 -15.08
CA GLY A 129 6.99 2.41 -16.02
C GLY A 129 7.34 1.31 -17.02
N PHE A 130 6.62 0.18 -17.07
CA PHE A 130 6.90 -0.86 -18.05
C PHE A 130 6.61 -0.40 -19.48
N GLY A 131 7.50 -0.76 -20.41
CA GLY A 131 7.18 -0.75 -21.83
C GLY A 131 6.28 -1.93 -22.19
N LYS A 132 5.55 -1.86 -23.31
CA LYS A 132 4.55 -2.86 -23.74
C LYS A 132 5.09 -4.29 -23.78
N THR A 133 6.24 -4.52 -24.42
CA THR A 133 6.86 -5.85 -24.50
C THR A 133 7.16 -6.41 -23.12
N GLN A 134 7.78 -5.61 -22.26
CA GLN A 134 8.14 -6.01 -20.89
C GLN A 134 6.90 -6.32 -20.06
N PHE A 135 5.83 -5.52 -20.19
CA PHE A 135 4.57 -5.73 -19.50
C PHE A 135 3.94 -7.07 -19.87
N VAL A 136 3.83 -7.36 -21.17
CA VAL A 136 3.25 -8.62 -21.68
C VAL A 136 4.06 -9.82 -21.20
N GLU A 137 5.39 -9.80 -21.33
CA GLU A 137 6.27 -10.88 -20.88
C GLU A 137 6.14 -11.15 -19.38
N VAL A 138 6.01 -10.09 -18.57
CA VAL A 138 5.81 -10.22 -17.12
C VAL A 138 4.44 -10.81 -16.81
N ALA A 139 3.38 -10.34 -17.46
CA ALA A 139 2.02 -10.83 -17.26
C ALA A 139 1.88 -12.33 -17.63
N GLU A 140 2.50 -12.75 -18.74
CA GLU A 140 2.55 -14.15 -19.16
C GLU A 140 3.34 -15.02 -18.19
N ARG A 141 4.53 -14.58 -17.79
CA ARG A 141 5.39 -15.30 -16.84
C ARG A 141 4.70 -15.50 -15.49
N GLU A 142 4.04 -14.47 -14.98
CA GLU A 142 3.28 -14.55 -13.72
C GLU A 142 1.93 -15.25 -13.89
N LYS A 143 1.54 -15.61 -15.13
CA LYS A 143 0.28 -16.30 -15.47
C LYS A 143 -0.96 -15.51 -15.00
N VAL A 144 -0.96 -14.22 -15.28
CA VAL A 144 -2.07 -13.33 -14.95
C VAL A 144 -3.38 -13.82 -15.60
N ARG A 145 -4.49 -13.80 -14.85
CA ARG A 145 -5.81 -14.28 -15.25
C ARG A 145 -6.90 -13.21 -15.23
N ALA A 146 -6.62 -12.07 -14.65
CA ALA A 146 -7.45 -10.87 -14.70
C ALA A 146 -6.59 -9.63 -14.54
N MET A 147 -7.03 -8.50 -15.09
CA MET A 147 -6.31 -7.23 -15.00
C MET A 147 -7.18 -6.14 -14.39
N LEU A 148 -6.62 -5.46 -13.39
CA LEU A 148 -7.10 -4.22 -12.83
C LEU A 148 -6.15 -3.11 -13.30
N TYR A 149 -6.64 -2.06 -13.97
CA TYR A 149 -5.73 -1.09 -14.57
C TYR A 149 -6.36 0.30 -14.73
N ASP A 150 -5.52 1.34 -14.78
CA ASP A 150 -5.96 2.70 -15.11
C ASP A 150 -6.05 2.88 -16.63
N GLU A 151 -7.01 3.69 -17.06
CA GLU A 151 -7.29 3.98 -18.47
C GLU A 151 -6.03 4.35 -19.29
N GLU A 152 -5.11 5.12 -18.68
CA GLU A 152 -3.87 5.54 -19.33
C GLU A 152 -2.99 4.36 -19.80
N PHE A 153 -3.19 3.16 -19.27
CA PHE A 153 -2.42 1.96 -19.61
C PHE A 153 -3.11 1.01 -20.58
N THR A 154 -4.27 1.37 -21.12
CA THR A 154 -5.06 0.51 -22.02
C THR A 154 -4.22 -0.07 -23.17
N ASP A 155 -3.36 0.75 -23.80
CA ASP A 155 -2.53 0.33 -24.93
C ASP A 155 -1.48 -0.74 -24.57
N LEU A 156 -1.11 -0.85 -23.30
CA LEU A 156 -0.18 -1.88 -22.82
C LEU A 156 -0.82 -3.28 -22.80
N LEU A 157 -2.16 -3.33 -22.63
CA LEU A 157 -2.90 -4.58 -22.51
C LEU A 157 -3.26 -5.23 -23.84
N GLU A 158 -3.02 -4.57 -24.99
CA GLU A 158 -3.37 -5.10 -26.32
C GLU A 158 -2.67 -6.44 -26.67
N GLY A 159 -1.51 -6.71 -26.06
CA GLY A 159 -0.79 -7.98 -26.27
C GLY A 159 -1.23 -9.11 -25.35
N LEU A 160 -2.13 -8.88 -24.40
CA LEU A 160 -2.59 -9.92 -23.48
C LEU A 160 -3.73 -10.74 -24.07
N PRO A 161 -3.84 -12.04 -23.72
CA PRO A 161 -5.00 -12.85 -24.06
C PRO A 161 -6.29 -12.28 -23.50
N ASP A 162 -7.42 -12.75 -24.00
CA ASP A 162 -8.72 -12.39 -23.47
C ASP A 162 -8.85 -12.86 -22.01
N MET A 163 -9.22 -11.94 -21.13
CA MET A 163 -9.38 -12.17 -19.69
C MET A 163 -10.26 -11.08 -19.07
N PRO A 164 -10.87 -11.31 -17.90
CA PRO A 164 -11.58 -10.27 -17.15
C PRO A 164 -10.70 -9.05 -16.92
N ARG A 165 -11.25 -7.86 -17.19
CA ARG A 165 -10.58 -6.56 -17.05
C ARG A 165 -11.50 -5.58 -16.36
N ILE A 166 -10.94 -4.81 -15.42
CA ILE A 166 -11.66 -3.73 -14.73
C ILE A 166 -10.78 -2.48 -14.75
N LEU A 167 -11.35 -1.38 -15.22
CA LEU A 167 -10.72 -0.06 -15.14
C LEU A 167 -10.83 0.48 -13.71
N THR A 168 -9.69 0.66 -13.05
CA THR A 168 -9.62 1.16 -11.67
C THR A 168 -9.69 2.67 -11.56
N TRP A 169 -9.35 3.35 -12.66
CA TRP A 169 -9.46 4.80 -12.80
C TRP A 169 -9.69 5.19 -14.25
N VAL A 170 -10.69 6.05 -14.46
CA VAL A 170 -11.05 6.61 -15.76
C VAL A 170 -10.89 8.13 -15.69
N ASP A 171 -10.06 8.68 -16.57
CA ASP A 171 -9.84 10.14 -16.67
C ASP A 171 -10.90 10.82 -17.57
N GLY A 172 -11.66 10.03 -18.33
CA GLY A 172 -12.65 10.52 -19.29
C GLY A 172 -12.07 10.95 -20.63
N ASP A 173 -10.78 10.73 -20.85
CA ASP A 173 -10.10 11.11 -22.09
C ASP A 173 -10.32 10.10 -23.24
N ARG A 174 -10.73 8.88 -22.89
CA ARG A 174 -10.98 7.79 -23.83
C ARG A 174 -12.31 7.09 -23.54
N PRO A 175 -12.96 6.51 -24.56
CA PRO A 175 -14.12 5.67 -24.32
C PRO A 175 -13.67 4.41 -23.56
N VAL A 176 -14.50 3.97 -22.60
CA VAL A 176 -14.33 2.67 -21.95
C VAL A 176 -14.45 1.58 -23.02
N PRO A 177 -13.49 0.65 -23.12
CA PRO A 177 -13.57 -0.44 -24.11
C PRO A 177 -14.81 -1.30 -23.89
N ASP A 178 -15.42 -1.79 -24.99
CA ASP A 178 -16.58 -2.66 -24.92
C ASP A 178 -16.30 -3.90 -24.06
N GLY A 179 -17.20 -4.23 -23.16
CA GLY A 179 -17.10 -5.39 -22.27
C GLY A 179 -16.10 -5.24 -21.11
N VAL A 180 -15.60 -4.03 -20.86
CA VAL A 180 -14.75 -3.73 -19.69
C VAL A 180 -15.56 -2.93 -18.69
N ASP A 181 -15.70 -3.46 -17.47
CA ASP A 181 -16.33 -2.75 -16.36
C ASP A 181 -15.39 -1.69 -15.80
N THR A 182 -15.97 -0.59 -15.28
CA THR A 182 -15.23 0.35 -14.45
C THR A 182 -15.38 -0.02 -12.97
N LEU A 183 -14.42 0.43 -12.15
CA LEU A 183 -14.52 0.27 -10.70
C LEU A 183 -15.79 0.95 -10.15
N ASP A 184 -16.19 2.09 -10.73
CA ASP A 184 -17.41 2.80 -10.34
C ASP A 184 -18.67 1.97 -10.63
N ASP A 185 -18.74 1.25 -11.78
CA ASP A 185 -19.82 0.33 -12.09
C ASP A 185 -19.86 -0.85 -11.11
N VAL A 186 -18.69 -1.45 -10.84
CA VAL A 186 -18.56 -2.54 -9.88
C VAL A 186 -19.00 -2.14 -8.47
N ILE A 187 -18.68 -0.93 -8.03
CA ILE A 187 -19.10 -0.39 -6.73
C ILE A 187 -20.60 -0.11 -6.71
N ALA A 188 -21.16 0.43 -7.79
CA ALA A 188 -22.57 0.83 -7.85
C ALA A 188 -23.52 -0.37 -7.89
N THR A 189 -23.13 -1.48 -8.52
CA THR A 189 -23.98 -2.64 -8.78
C THR A 189 -23.56 -3.92 -8.08
N GLY A 190 -22.33 -3.97 -7.55
CA GLY A 190 -21.72 -5.17 -7.01
C GLY A 190 -22.24 -5.58 -5.62
N ASP A 191 -22.10 -6.87 -5.32
CA ASP A 191 -22.38 -7.43 -3.99
C ASP A 191 -21.33 -6.98 -2.98
N THR A 192 -21.72 -6.17 -2.02
CA THR A 192 -20.86 -5.63 -0.96
C THR A 192 -20.70 -6.54 0.25
N SER A 193 -21.34 -7.71 0.25
CA SER A 193 -21.16 -8.71 1.32
C SER A 193 -19.76 -9.31 1.29
N MET A 194 -19.29 -9.80 2.45
CA MET A 194 -18.00 -10.48 2.51
C MET A 194 -17.99 -11.69 1.57
N PRO A 195 -17.05 -11.80 0.63
CA PRO A 195 -16.95 -12.95 -0.25
C PRO A 195 -16.69 -14.25 0.52
N PRO A 196 -16.94 -15.41 -0.09
CA PRO A 196 -16.63 -16.69 0.52
C PRO A 196 -15.19 -16.73 1.02
N THR A 197 -14.99 -17.20 2.25
CA THR A 197 -13.68 -17.25 2.88
C THR A 197 -12.73 -18.14 2.07
N PRO A 198 -11.59 -17.64 1.58
CA PRO A 198 -10.65 -18.47 0.84
C PRO A 198 -9.91 -19.46 1.75
N GLU A 199 -9.38 -20.54 1.18
CA GLU A 199 -8.57 -21.51 1.93
C GLU A 199 -7.32 -20.88 2.53
N SER A 200 -6.69 -19.95 1.79
CA SER A 200 -5.48 -19.24 2.21
C SER A 200 -5.28 -17.94 1.44
N PHE A 201 -4.48 -17.08 2.02
CA PHE A 201 -4.02 -15.86 1.36
C PHE A 201 -3.11 -16.18 0.16
N GLY A 202 -3.44 -15.68 -1.03
CA GLY A 202 -2.69 -15.91 -2.27
C GLY A 202 -1.31 -15.23 -2.33
N GLY A 203 -1.12 -14.16 -1.57
CA GLY A 203 0.14 -13.42 -1.51
C GLY A 203 0.24 -12.27 -2.49
N PHE A 204 1.39 -11.59 -2.44
CA PHE A 204 1.77 -10.52 -3.36
C PHE A 204 2.99 -10.91 -4.18
N VAL A 205 3.03 -10.44 -5.43
CA VAL A 205 4.22 -10.47 -6.27
C VAL A 205 4.68 -9.02 -6.45
N ILE A 206 5.79 -8.68 -5.80
CA ILE A 206 6.43 -7.38 -5.99
C ILE A 206 7.51 -7.57 -7.05
N LEU A 207 7.41 -6.82 -8.14
CA LEU A 207 8.35 -6.89 -9.25
C LEU A 207 9.57 -6.01 -8.94
N THR A 208 10.71 -6.63 -8.70
CA THR A 208 11.98 -5.93 -8.47
C THR A 208 12.77 -5.84 -9.77
N SER A 209 13.47 -4.72 -10.00
CA SER A 209 14.39 -4.57 -11.13
C SER A 209 15.48 -5.62 -11.04
N GLY A 210 15.38 -6.66 -11.87
CA GLY A 210 16.43 -7.69 -11.97
C GLY A 210 17.66 -7.14 -12.70
N THR A 211 18.85 -7.57 -12.28
CA THR A 211 20.14 -7.25 -12.94
C THR A 211 20.23 -7.78 -14.39
N THR A 212 19.29 -8.61 -14.82
CA THR A 212 19.24 -9.28 -16.13
C THR A 212 18.21 -8.69 -17.10
N GLY A 213 17.68 -7.47 -16.85
CA GLY A 213 16.77 -6.75 -17.73
C GLY A 213 15.28 -7.04 -17.52
N LEU A 214 14.88 -8.25 -17.14
CA LEU A 214 13.49 -8.56 -16.76
C LEU A 214 13.30 -8.54 -15.24
N PRO A 215 12.30 -7.83 -14.72
CA PRO A 215 12.02 -7.80 -13.29
C PRO A 215 11.72 -9.20 -12.76
N LYS A 216 12.37 -9.60 -11.69
CA LYS A 216 12.04 -10.86 -11.00
C LYS A 216 10.91 -10.62 -10.01
N GLY A 217 9.88 -11.47 -10.04
CA GLY A 217 8.81 -11.48 -9.06
C GLY A 217 9.30 -12.01 -7.72
N ALA A 218 9.41 -11.14 -6.72
CA ALA A 218 9.62 -11.58 -5.34
C ALA A 218 8.25 -11.91 -4.73
N GLN A 219 7.95 -13.20 -4.58
CA GLN A 219 6.72 -13.65 -3.92
C GLN A 219 6.81 -13.35 -2.42
N ARG A 220 5.86 -12.59 -1.92
CA ARG A 220 5.70 -12.31 -0.49
C ARG A 220 4.34 -12.82 -0.01
N SER A 221 4.35 -14.02 0.54
CA SER A 221 3.15 -14.63 1.17
C SER A 221 3.05 -14.33 2.66
N LYS A 222 4.07 -13.73 3.26
CA LYS A 222 4.10 -13.44 4.70
C LYS A 222 4.64 -12.03 4.92
N VAL A 223 3.92 -11.23 5.69
CA VAL A 223 4.44 -10.02 6.32
C VAL A 223 4.85 -10.42 7.74
N SER A 224 6.12 -10.24 8.05
CA SER A 224 6.62 -10.59 9.38
C SER A 224 6.19 -9.53 10.41
N PRO A 225 5.57 -9.91 11.52
CA PRO A 225 5.31 -8.99 12.63
C PRO A 225 6.58 -8.33 13.17
N PHE A 226 7.72 -9.00 13.06
CA PHE A 226 9.02 -8.44 13.44
C PHE A 226 9.42 -7.24 12.56
N THR A 227 9.18 -7.31 11.25
CA THR A 227 9.45 -6.18 10.36
C THR A 227 8.57 -4.96 10.69
N SER A 228 7.30 -5.19 11.01
CA SER A 228 6.40 -4.11 11.45
C SER A 228 6.83 -3.53 12.80
N ALA A 229 7.23 -4.39 13.75
CA ALA A 229 7.75 -3.95 15.03
C ALA A 229 9.05 -3.15 14.86
N LEU A 230 9.98 -3.60 14.02
CA LEU A 230 11.22 -2.89 13.74
C LEU A 230 10.95 -1.50 13.13
N LEU A 231 10.01 -1.40 12.21
CA LEU A 231 9.59 -0.11 11.64
C LEU A 231 9.05 0.82 12.74
N LEU A 232 8.13 0.32 13.58
CA LEU A 232 7.48 1.12 14.64
C LEU A 232 8.41 1.44 15.81
N ASP A 233 9.45 0.66 16.04
CA ASP A 233 10.48 0.97 17.02
C ASP A 233 11.36 2.15 16.59
N ARG A 234 11.57 2.31 15.29
CA ARG A 234 12.43 3.34 14.71
C ARG A 234 11.66 4.57 14.23
N VAL A 235 10.42 4.39 13.81
CA VAL A 235 9.56 5.45 13.27
C VAL A 235 8.28 5.52 14.09
N PRO A 236 8.09 6.54 14.94
CA PRO A 236 6.94 6.66 15.84
C PRO A 236 5.69 7.13 15.08
N LEU A 237 5.14 6.28 14.20
CA LEU A 237 3.94 6.60 13.42
C LEU A 237 2.76 6.94 14.36
N PRO A 238 1.95 7.95 14.01
CA PRO A 238 0.78 8.33 14.80
C PRO A 238 -0.32 7.27 14.72
N GLN A 239 -1.23 7.30 15.69
CA GLN A 239 -2.49 6.56 15.64
C GLN A 239 -3.61 7.49 15.21
N ARG A 240 -4.41 7.07 14.25
CA ARG A 240 -5.58 7.82 13.72
C ARG A 240 -5.23 9.25 13.28
N GLY A 241 -3.99 9.43 12.81
CA GLY A 241 -3.50 10.65 12.18
C GLY A 241 -3.68 10.63 10.67
N SER A 242 -2.96 11.51 9.98
CA SER A 242 -2.95 11.60 8.52
C SER A 242 -1.54 11.42 7.98
N MET A 243 -1.42 10.66 6.88
CA MET A 243 -0.17 10.38 6.20
C MET A 243 -0.29 10.73 4.72
N VAL A 244 0.62 11.52 4.19
CA VAL A 244 0.79 11.73 2.74
C VAL A 244 1.84 10.74 2.23
N ILE A 245 1.44 9.86 1.32
CA ILE A 245 2.33 8.87 0.71
C ILE A 245 2.51 9.22 -0.77
N VAL A 246 3.70 9.69 -1.12
CA VAL A 246 4.08 10.00 -2.52
C VAL A 246 5.09 9.02 -3.09
N SER A 247 5.72 8.20 -2.24
CA SER A 247 6.50 7.04 -2.67
C SER A 247 5.54 5.96 -3.16
N PRO A 248 5.71 5.41 -4.39
CA PRO A 248 4.73 4.47 -4.94
C PRO A 248 4.48 3.26 -4.04
N ILE A 249 3.19 2.95 -3.81
CA ILE A 249 2.75 1.84 -2.95
C ILE A 249 3.13 0.47 -3.54
N PHE A 250 3.29 0.36 -4.85
CA PHE A 250 3.77 -0.88 -5.47
C PHE A 250 5.26 -1.18 -5.17
N HIS A 251 6.00 -0.25 -4.56
CA HIS A 251 7.34 -0.51 -4.02
C HIS A 251 7.29 -0.89 -2.53
N SER A 252 8.28 -1.67 -2.11
CA SER A 252 8.33 -2.25 -0.75
C SER A 252 8.18 -1.23 0.39
N THR A 253 8.77 -0.04 0.25
CA THR A 253 8.71 1.01 1.28
C THR A 253 7.32 1.63 1.39
N GLY A 254 6.76 2.10 0.26
CA GLY A 254 5.41 2.66 0.21
C GLY A 254 4.39 1.65 0.76
N PHE A 255 4.49 0.39 0.32
CA PHE A 255 3.63 -0.70 0.78
C PHE A 255 3.74 -0.98 2.28
N ALA A 256 4.98 -1.04 2.82
CA ALA A 256 5.18 -1.34 4.24
C ALA A 256 4.66 -0.22 5.15
N VAL A 257 4.98 1.05 4.83
CA VAL A 257 4.52 2.18 5.65
C VAL A 257 3.01 2.38 5.51
N TRP A 258 2.44 2.22 4.30
CA TRP A 258 0.99 2.20 4.10
C TRP A 258 0.31 1.14 4.98
N GLY A 259 0.77 -0.10 4.93
CA GLY A 259 0.16 -1.21 5.67
C GLY A 259 0.22 -1.03 7.18
N VAL A 260 1.38 -0.62 7.71
CA VAL A 260 1.55 -0.36 9.16
C VAL A 260 0.75 0.87 9.59
N GLY A 261 0.79 1.95 8.81
CA GLY A 261 0.03 3.16 9.11
C GLY A 261 -1.48 2.93 9.09
N THR A 262 -1.99 2.18 8.11
CA THR A 262 -3.41 1.80 8.04
C THR A 262 -3.82 0.91 9.22
N ALA A 263 -2.94 0.00 9.69
CA ALA A 263 -3.18 -0.80 10.89
C ALA A 263 -3.31 0.05 12.16
N LEU A 264 -2.68 1.23 12.20
CA LEU A 264 -2.82 2.22 13.27
C LEU A 264 -4.04 3.15 13.09
N GLY A 265 -4.88 2.91 12.09
CA GLY A 265 -6.06 3.71 11.78
C GLY A 265 -5.77 5.05 11.13
N ASN A 266 -4.60 5.24 10.56
CA ASN A 266 -4.26 6.49 9.89
C ASN A 266 -4.97 6.63 8.53
N GLN A 267 -5.41 7.85 8.22
CA GLN A 267 -5.79 8.25 6.88
C GLN A 267 -4.56 8.20 5.97
N THR A 268 -4.71 7.63 4.78
CA THR A 268 -3.69 7.67 3.72
C THR A 268 -4.12 8.66 2.64
N VAL A 269 -3.36 9.73 2.44
CA VAL A 269 -3.53 10.67 1.34
C VAL A 269 -2.53 10.29 0.26
N VAL A 270 -3.03 9.99 -0.92
CA VAL A 270 -2.23 9.59 -2.09
C VAL A 270 -2.50 10.50 -3.27
N MET A 271 -1.58 10.53 -4.22
CA MET A 271 -1.76 11.21 -5.49
C MET A 271 -1.27 10.33 -6.63
N ARG A 272 -2.00 10.32 -7.73
CA ARG A 272 -1.67 9.48 -8.89
C ARG A 272 -0.31 9.82 -9.50
N ARG A 273 0.08 11.07 -9.44
CA ARG A 273 1.39 11.52 -9.94
C ARG A 273 2.00 12.50 -8.94
N PHE A 274 3.24 12.26 -8.59
CA PHE A 274 3.97 13.16 -7.70
C PHE A 274 4.06 14.57 -8.30
N ASP A 275 3.59 15.52 -7.53
CA ASP A 275 3.77 16.94 -7.74
C ASP A 275 4.25 17.59 -6.44
N ALA A 276 5.32 18.37 -6.51
CA ALA A 276 5.98 18.90 -5.32
C ALA A 276 5.10 19.91 -4.57
N GLU A 277 4.43 20.81 -5.29
CA GLU A 277 3.57 21.83 -4.68
C GLU A 277 2.25 21.22 -4.18
N LYS A 278 1.64 20.33 -4.95
CA LYS A 278 0.46 19.58 -4.49
C LYS A 278 0.75 18.74 -3.25
N THR A 279 1.98 18.21 -3.10
CA THR A 279 2.39 17.49 -1.89
C THR A 279 2.39 18.41 -0.68
N LEU A 280 2.90 19.63 -0.79
CA LEU A 280 2.84 20.63 0.29
C LEU A 280 1.40 21.02 0.62
N ALA A 281 0.56 21.23 -0.41
CA ALA A 281 -0.85 21.52 -0.24
C ALA A 281 -1.57 20.38 0.52
N ALA A 282 -1.33 19.13 0.15
CA ALA A 282 -1.90 17.96 0.81
C ALA A 282 -1.45 17.83 2.28
N LEU A 283 -0.16 18.10 2.56
CA LEU A 283 0.35 18.13 3.94
C LEU A 283 -0.39 19.16 4.79
N ALA A 284 -0.60 20.36 4.25
CA ALA A 284 -1.29 21.44 4.94
C ALA A 284 -2.80 21.16 5.10
N GLU A 285 -3.49 20.81 4.00
CA GLU A 285 -4.94 20.57 3.96
C GLU A 285 -5.37 19.46 4.92
N HIS A 286 -4.63 18.35 4.91
CA HIS A 286 -4.96 17.20 5.75
C HIS A 286 -4.24 17.20 7.11
N ARG A 287 -3.52 18.30 7.44
CA ARG A 287 -2.68 18.42 8.65
C ARG A 287 -1.86 17.16 8.89
N ALA A 288 -1.24 16.67 7.81
CA ALA A 288 -0.59 15.39 7.82
C ALA A 288 0.66 15.39 8.73
N GLU A 289 0.74 14.39 9.58
CA GLU A 289 1.85 14.21 10.51
C GLU A 289 3.01 13.42 9.89
N VAL A 290 2.73 12.69 8.80
CA VAL A 290 3.73 11.82 8.13
C VAL A 290 3.77 12.12 6.64
N LEU A 291 4.98 12.23 6.10
CA LEU A 291 5.26 12.19 4.67
C LEU A 291 6.11 10.96 4.35
N VAL A 292 5.69 10.18 3.36
CA VAL A 292 6.48 9.05 2.84
C VAL A 292 6.95 9.37 1.42
N ALA A 293 8.26 9.53 1.25
CA ALA A 293 8.85 10.00 -0.01
C ALA A 293 10.17 9.28 -0.32
N VAL A 294 10.69 9.52 -1.52
CA VAL A 294 12.07 9.17 -1.87
C VAL A 294 12.93 10.44 -1.97
N PRO A 295 14.27 10.35 -1.82
CA PRO A 295 15.14 11.54 -1.78
C PRO A 295 14.96 12.52 -2.94
N THR A 296 14.73 12.01 -4.15
CA THR A 296 14.51 12.86 -5.33
C THR A 296 13.22 13.70 -5.25
N MET A 297 12.18 13.19 -4.58
CA MET A 297 10.94 13.94 -4.35
C MET A 297 11.17 15.08 -3.36
N LEU A 298 11.87 14.83 -2.27
CA LEU A 298 12.26 15.89 -1.31
C LEU A 298 13.11 16.97 -1.97
N HIS A 299 14.07 16.57 -2.81
CA HIS A 299 14.87 17.53 -3.57
C HIS A 299 13.99 18.44 -4.45
N ARG A 300 12.98 17.88 -5.13
CA ARG A 300 12.05 18.65 -5.95
C ARG A 300 11.14 19.56 -5.12
N MET A 301 10.69 19.13 -3.94
CA MET A 301 9.93 19.97 -3.01
C MET A 301 10.77 21.17 -2.54
N LEU A 302 12.01 20.95 -2.11
CA LEU A 302 12.93 22.02 -1.70
C LEU A 302 13.35 22.94 -2.85
N ALA A 303 13.31 22.47 -4.09
CA ALA A 303 13.60 23.26 -5.28
C ALA A 303 12.51 24.30 -5.61
N LEU A 304 11.31 24.18 -5.02
CA LEU A 304 10.26 25.21 -5.13
C LEU A 304 10.67 26.54 -4.48
N GLY A 305 11.64 26.50 -3.55
CA GLY A 305 12.16 27.68 -2.86
C GLY A 305 11.34 28.12 -1.64
N PRO A 306 11.93 28.95 -0.78
CA PRO A 306 11.35 29.32 0.51
C PRO A 306 10.02 30.07 0.42
N GLU A 307 9.85 30.87 -0.63
CA GLU A 307 8.60 31.61 -0.84
C GLU A 307 7.40 30.72 -1.09
N VAL A 308 7.59 29.60 -1.83
CA VAL A 308 6.52 28.63 -2.07
C VAL A 308 6.29 27.75 -0.84
N LEU A 309 7.36 27.28 -0.20
CA LEU A 309 7.28 26.49 1.05
C LEU A 309 6.48 27.24 2.13
N ALA A 310 6.70 28.55 2.28
CA ALA A 310 6.04 29.38 3.28
C ALA A 310 4.53 29.61 3.04
N LYS A 311 4.00 29.26 1.85
CA LYS A 311 2.55 29.36 1.57
C LYS A 311 1.74 28.28 2.27
N TYR A 312 2.37 27.18 2.66
CA TYR A 312 1.69 25.99 3.20
C TYR A 312 2.03 25.79 4.67
N ASP A 313 1.00 25.73 5.51
CA ASP A 313 1.17 25.40 6.93
C ASP A 313 1.40 23.89 7.09
N VAL A 314 2.65 23.47 7.10
CA VAL A 314 3.07 22.10 7.33
C VAL A 314 3.51 21.83 8.78
N SER A 315 3.11 22.68 9.72
CA SER A 315 3.50 22.58 11.15
C SER A 315 3.03 21.29 11.84
N ALA A 316 2.06 20.59 11.27
CA ALA A 316 1.63 19.28 11.75
C ALA A 316 2.60 18.15 11.42
N LEU A 317 3.52 18.35 10.43
CA LEU A 317 4.46 17.33 9.98
C LEU A 317 5.49 17.01 11.08
N LYS A 318 5.56 15.75 11.47
CA LYS A 318 6.46 15.24 12.54
C LYS A 318 7.44 14.19 12.01
N ILE A 319 7.11 13.57 10.89
CA ILE A 319 7.83 12.40 10.38
C ILE A 319 7.93 12.49 8.86
N ILE A 320 9.14 12.46 8.33
CA ILE A 320 9.41 12.22 6.90
C ILE A 320 10.13 10.88 6.79
N VAL A 321 9.41 9.86 6.31
CA VAL A 321 9.99 8.53 6.06
C VAL A 321 10.58 8.51 4.67
N ILE A 322 11.85 8.18 4.58
CA ILE A 322 12.54 8.01 3.30
C ILE A 322 13.21 6.64 3.17
N ALA A 323 13.18 6.12 1.95
CA ALA A 323 13.91 4.93 1.53
C ALA A 323 14.10 4.92 0.00
N GLY A 324 14.66 3.81 -0.50
CA GLY A 324 14.79 3.55 -1.94
C GLY A 324 16.09 4.01 -2.57
N SER A 325 16.80 4.97 -1.97
CA SER A 325 18.15 5.38 -2.36
C SER A 325 18.89 6.05 -1.21
N ALA A 326 20.21 6.19 -1.36
CA ALA A 326 21.02 6.87 -0.37
C ALA A 326 20.61 8.35 -0.25
N LEU A 327 20.49 8.82 0.99
CA LEU A 327 20.29 10.23 1.31
C LEU A 327 21.63 10.92 1.42
N SER A 328 21.86 12.01 0.66
CA SER A 328 23.08 12.78 0.81
C SER A 328 23.02 13.67 2.07
N PRO A 329 24.16 13.91 2.74
CA PRO A 329 24.21 14.82 3.90
C PRO A 329 23.61 16.19 3.61
N THR A 330 23.97 16.79 2.47
CA THR A 330 23.46 18.09 2.04
C THR A 330 21.94 18.11 1.87
N LEU A 331 21.32 17.04 1.36
CA LEU A 331 19.86 16.98 1.25
C LEU A 331 19.24 16.83 2.65
N SER A 332 19.86 16.05 3.54
CA SER A 332 19.41 15.90 4.93
C SER A 332 19.40 17.26 5.66
N GLU A 333 20.49 18.01 5.58
CA GLU A 333 20.60 19.35 6.18
C GLU A 333 19.50 20.29 5.64
N ARG A 334 19.33 20.35 4.32
CA ARG A 334 18.28 21.20 3.69
C ARG A 334 16.86 20.81 4.10
N VAL A 335 16.59 19.51 4.31
CA VAL A 335 15.28 19.04 4.80
C VAL A 335 15.09 19.47 6.25
N GLN A 336 16.11 19.34 7.10
CA GLN A 336 16.06 19.79 8.49
C GLN A 336 15.89 21.31 8.61
N ASP A 337 16.57 22.08 7.78
CA ASP A 337 16.40 23.55 7.72
C ASP A 337 14.96 23.95 7.34
N ALA A 338 14.34 23.21 6.40
CA ALA A 338 13.00 23.54 5.90
C ALA A 338 11.85 23.01 6.75
N PHE A 339 11.99 21.82 7.35
CA PHE A 339 10.91 21.09 8.03
C PHE A 339 11.20 20.73 9.49
N GLY A 340 12.42 21.01 9.98
CA GLY A 340 12.86 20.64 11.31
C GLY A 340 13.40 19.21 11.39
N ASP A 341 13.59 18.71 12.62
CA ASP A 341 14.13 17.38 12.90
C ASP A 341 13.03 16.31 12.80
N VAL A 342 12.59 16.05 11.55
CA VAL A 342 11.47 15.14 11.23
C VAL A 342 11.88 13.97 10.32
N LEU A 343 13.19 13.80 10.02
CA LEU A 343 13.68 12.92 8.98
C LEU A 343 14.05 11.52 9.50
N TYR A 344 13.41 10.49 8.96
CA TYR A 344 13.63 9.08 9.28
C TYR A 344 14.06 8.31 8.03
N ASN A 345 15.33 7.90 7.98
CA ASN A 345 15.86 7.09 6.87
C ASN A 345 15.81 5.61 7.22
N ILE A 346 14.90 4.87 6.56
CA ILE A 346 14.70 3.43 6.78
C ILE A 346 15.41 2.54 5.75
N CYS A 347 16.22 3.11 4.86
CA CYS A 347 16.97 2.35 3.85
C CYS A 347 17.91 1.30 4.48
N LEU A 348 18.43 1.61 5.65
CA LEU A 348 19.36 0.75 6.39
C LEU A 348 18.68 -0.39 7.17
N LEU A 349 17.36 -0.37 7.34
CA LEU A 349 16.63 -1.40 8.08
C LEU A 349 16.52 -2.74 7.32
N TYR A 350 16.80 -2.74 6.02
CA TYR A 350 16.71 -3.92 5.16
C TYR A 350 18.08 -4.48 4.74
N THR A 351 19.19 -3.92 5.21
CA THR A 351 20.55 -4.29 4.81
C THR A 351 21.36 -5.01 5.90
N SER A 352 20.79 -5.19 7.09
CA SER A 352 21.40 -6.01 8.15
C SER A 352 20.89 -7.45 8.03
N ASP A 353 21.62 -8.28 7.31
CA ASP A 353 21.61 -9.74 7.45
C ASP A 353 22.30 -10.16 8.74
#